data_f21997e2b6ec221d72a4ae9446b41d31
#
_entry.id   f21997e2b6ec221d72a4ae9446b41d31
#
_cell.length_a   1.000
_cell.length_b   1.000
_cell.length_c   1.000
_cell.angle_alpha   90.00
_cell.angle_beta   90.00
_cell.angle_gamma   90.00
#
_symmetry.space_group_name_H-M   'P 1'
#
loop_
_entity.id
_entity.type
_entity.pdbx_description
1 polymer ?
#
loop_
_entity_poly.entity_id
_entity_poly.type
_entity_poly.pdbx_seq_one_letter_code
_entity_poly.pdbx_strand_id
1 'polypeptide(L)'
;MEPLLEITRDHETPHSIYLYYSRNPVARTQTLDENYEVAVDFDSSGEIVGIEIVASDDETIAIATRFALDHELSLVGVFDPRAISA
;
A
#
# COMPACT_ATOMS: atom_id res chain seq x y z
N MET A 1 -2.81 -13.30 8.80
CA MET A 1 -2.39 -11.99 8.28
C MET A 1 -1.80 -12.16 6.88
N GLU A 2 -2.26 -11.36 5.95
CA GLU A 2 -1.81 -11.44 4.56
C GLU A 2 -0.38 -10.94 4.43
N PRO A 3 0.56 -11.75 3.94
CA PRO A 3 1.96 -11.33 3.87
C PRO A 3 2.20 -10.33 2.76
N LEU A 4 3.06 -9.35 3.04
CA LEU A 4 3.54 -8.40 2.04
C LEU A 4 4.56 -9.12 1.14
N LEU A 5 4.30 -9.12 -0.17
CA LEU A 5 5.16 -9.81 -1.14
C LEU A 5 6.29 -8.92 -1.66
N GLU A 6 6.00 -7.64 -1.88
CA GLU A 6 6.96 -6.74 -2.51
C GLU A 6 6.59 -5.30 -2.21
N ILE A 7 7.60 -4.44 -2.10
CA ILE A 7 7.44 -2.99 -2.03
C ILE A 7 8.17 -2.40 -3.22
N THR A 8 7.49 -1.56 -4.02
CA THR A 8 8.16 -0.80 -5.07
C THR A 8 8.08 0.68 -4.76
N ARG A 9 9.14 1.40 -5.12
CA ARG A 9 9.22 2.85 -5.00
C ARG A 9 9.59 3.43 -6.34
N ASP A 10 8.91 4.51 -6.73
CA ASP A 10 9.17 5.19 -7.99
C ASP A 10 10.40 6.10 -7.82
N HIS A 11 11.41 5.96 -8.68
CA HIS A 11 12.61 6.78 -8.64
C HIS A 11 12.36 8.21 -9.14
N GLU A 12 11.37 8.40 -10.00
CA GLU A 12 11.00 9.72 -10.53
C GLU A 12 10.08 10.46 -9.55
N THR A 13 9.29 9.71 -8.79
CA THR A 13 8.43 10.24 -7.73
C THR A 13 8.79 9.53 -6.43
N PRO A 14 9.87 9.98 -5.74
CA PRO A 14 10.43 9.23 -4.61
C PRO A 14 9.48 9.03 -3.42
N HIS A 15 8.37 9.76 -3.37
CA HIS A 15 7.36 9.60 -2.32
C HIS A 15 6.25 8.61 -2.71
N SER A 16 6.29 8.08 -3.93
CA SER A 16 5.31 7.10 -4.38
C SER A 16 5.75 5.69 -3.99
N ILE A 17 4.83 4.94 -3.39
CA ILE A 17 5.09 3.58 -2.89
C ILE A 17 3.94 2.68 -3.33
N TYR A 18 4.25 1.45 -3.74
CA TYR A 18 3.25 0.42 -3.96
C TYR A 18 3.57 -0.82 -3.13
N LEU A 19 2.58 -1.29 -2.37
CA LEU A 19 2.68 -2.46 -1.51
C LEU A 19 1.90 -3.61 -2.15
N TYR A 20 2.60 -4.67 -2.55
CA TYR A 20 1.99 -5.82 -3.21
C TYR A 20 1.65 -6.93 -2.21
N TYR A 21 0.42 -7.40 -2.23
CA TYR A 21 -0.06 -8.51 -1.42
C TYR A 21 -0.47 -9.73 -2.26
N SER A 22 -0.59 -9.57 -3.57
CA SER A 22 -0.99 -10.62 -4.49
C SER A 22 -0.38 -10.36 -5.87
N ARG A 23 -0.23 -11.40 -6.66
CA ARG A 23 0.22 -11.31 -8.06
C ARG A 23 -0.95 -11.39 -9.05
N ASN A 24 -2.17 -11.44 -8.55
CA ASN A 24 -3.35 -11.49 -9.40
C ASN A 24 -3.54 -10.17 -10.14
N PRO A 25 -4.13 -10.21 -11.36
CA PRO A 25 -4.44 -8.98 -12.09
C PRO A 25 -5.42 -8.09 -11.34
N VAL A 26 -5.23 -6.78 -11.46
CA VAL A 26 -6.13 -5.80 -10.86
C VAL A 26 -7.42 -5.74 -11.65
N ALA A 27 -8.56 -5.89 -10.99
CA ALA A 27 -9.87 -5.77 -11.60
C ALA A 27 -10.56 -4.45 -11.24
N ARG A 28 -10.22 -3.85 -10.08
CA ARG A 28 -10.86 -2.64 -9.63
C ARG A 28 -9.94 -1.90 -8.64
N THR A 29 -10.05 -0.56 -8.61
CA THR A 29 -9.29 0.31 -7.71
C THR A 29 -10.27 1.17 -6.92
N GLN A 30 -9.99 1.36 -5.63
CA GLN A 30 -10.77 2.22 -4.76
C GLN A 30 -9.83 3.18 -4.03
N THR A 31 -10.14 4.48 -4.10
CA THR A 31 -9.39 5.48 -3.34
C THR A 31 -9.87 5.53 -1.89
N LEU A 32 -8.95 5.78 -0.97
CA LEU A 32 -9.24 5.81 0.46
C LEU A 32 -9.33 7.23 1.01
N ASP A 33 -8.86 8.22 0.26
CA ASP A 33 -8.85 9.61 0.70
C ASP A 33 -9.41 10.55 -0.36
N GLU A 34 -9.72 11.79 0.04
CA GLU A 34 -10.33 12.78 -0.83
C GLU A 34 -9.35 13.31 -1.89
N ASN A 35 -8.06 13.21 -1.63
CA ASN A 35 -7.02 13.73 -2.51
C ASN A 35 -6.51 12.69 -3.51
N TYR A 36 -7.07 11.48 -3.50
CA TYR A 36 -6.68 10.37 -4.38
C TYR A 36 -5.20 9.99 -4.23
N GLU A 37 -4.65 10.15 -3.02
CA GLU A 37 -3.25 9.85 -2.75
C GLU A 37 -3.03 8.43 -2.22
N VAL A 38 -4.08 7.79 -1.71
CA VAL A 38 -4.02 6.40 -1.24
C VAL A 38 -5.12 5.61 -1.95
N ALA A 39 -4.73 4.53 -2.62
CA ALA A 39 -5.66 3.70 -3.36
C ALA A 39 -5.40 2.22 -3.09
N VAL A 40 -6.44 1.42 -3.16
CA VAL A 40 -6.37 -0.03 -2.98
C VAL A 40 -6.84 -0.72 -4.25
N ASP A 41 -6.06 -1.67 -4.73
CA ASP A 41 -6.38 -2.48 -5.89
C ASP A 41 -6.93 -3.84 -5.44
N PHE A 42 -7.99 -4.29 -6.12
CA PHE A 42 -8.64 -5.57 -5.86
C PHE A 42 -8.62 -6.42 -7.13
N ASP A 43 -8.55 -7.74 -6.95
CA ASP A 43 -8.69 -8.67 -8.07
C ASP A 43 -10.16 -8.95 -8.36
N SER A 44 -10.43 -9.84 -9.34
CA SER A 44 -11.80 -10.14 -9.76
C SER A 44 -12.63 -10.87 -8.70
N SER A 45 -11.98 -11.47 -7.69
CA SER A 45 -12.68 -12.12 -6.57
C SER A 45 -12.89 -11.20 -5.38
N GLY A 46 -12.41 -9.95 -5.45
CA GLY A 46 -12.52 -9.00 -4.36
C GLY A 46 -11.38 -9.06 -3.34
N GLU A 47 -10.35 -9.87 -3.62
CA GLU A 47 -9.17 -9.93 -2.75
C GLU A 47 -8.24 -8.74 -3.02
N ILE A 48 -7.53 -8.29 -1.98
CA ILE A 48 -6.62 -7.16 -2.10
C ILE A 48 -5.36 -7.55 -2.85
N VAL A 49 -5.07 -6.84 -3.94
CA VAL A 49 -3.84 -6.99 -4.70
C VAL A 49 -2.73 -6.11 -4.14
N GLY A 50 -3.05 -4.85 -3.85
CA GLY A 50 -2.05 -3.93 -3.33
C GLY A 50 -2.61 -2.60 -2.87
N ILE A 51 -1.71 -1.81 -2.27
CA ILE A 51 -1.99 -0.45 -1.81
C ILE A 51 -0.99 0.48 -2.49
N GLU A 52 -1.50 1.51 -3.17
CA GLU A 52 -0.68 2.57 -3.75
C GLU A 52 -0.74 3.82 -2.89
N ILE A 53 0.43 4.38 -2.59
CA ILE A 53 0.56 5.67 -1.91
C ILE A 53 1.30 6.59 -2.88
N VAL A 54 0.59 7.56 -3.46
CA VAL A 54 1.15 8.45 -4.49
C VAL A 54 2.10 9.47 -3.90
N ALA A 55 1.75 10.01 -2.73
CA ALA A 55 2.60 10.96 -2.02
C ALA A 55 2.65 10.55 -0.55
N SER A 56 3.78 9.98 -0.11
CA SER A 56 3.88 9.47 1.25
C SER A 56 4.25 10.60 2.22
N ASP A 57 3.31 10.87 3.12
CA ASP A 57 3.48 11.78 4.25
C ASP A 57 2.82 11.14 5.47
N ASP A 58 2.81 11.84 6.60
CA ASP A 58 2.27 11.28 7.85
C ASP A 58 0.78 10.93 7.71
N GLU A 59 0.03 11.75 6.97
CA GLU A 59 -1.40 11.52 6.79
C GLU A 59 -1.69 10.31 5.90
N THR A 60 -1.04 10.20 4.74
CA THR A 60 -1.24 9.09 3.83
C THR A 60 -0.76 7.78 4.42
N ILE A 61 0.36 7.81 5.16
CA ILE A 61 0.87 6.64 5.87
C ILE A 61 -0.12 6.19 6.94
N ALA A 62 -0.72 7.13 7.67
CA ALA A 62 -1.74 6.80 8.67
C ALA A 62 -2.97 6.15 8.04
N ILE A 63 -3.43 6.65 6.90
CA ILE A 63 -4.57 6.09 6.17
C ILE A 63 -4.27 4.66 5.71
N ALA A 64 -3.11 4.44 5.09
CA ALA A 64 -2.69 3.13 4.62
C ALA A 64 -2.51 2.15 5.78
N THR A 65 -1.93 2.60 6.88
CA THR A 65 -1.72 1.78 8.07
C THR A 65 -3.05 1.34 8.66
N ARG A 66 -4.00 2.26 8.80
CA ARG A 66 -5.32 1.95 9.33
C ARG A 66 -6.04 0.93 8.46
N PHE A 67 -6.00 1.12 7.15
CA PHE A 67 -6.59 0.17 6.22
C PHE A 67 -5.96 -1.21 6.37
N ALA A 68 -4.63 -1.26 6.43
CA ALA A 68 -3.91 -2.53 6.56
C ALA A 68 -4.27 -3.25 7.86
N LEU A 69 -4.35 -2.53 8.98
CA LEU A 69 -4.74 -3.11 10.25
C LEU A 69 -6.17 -3.65 10.21
N ASP A 70 -7.09 -2.90 9.62
CA ASP A 70 -8.50 -3.29 9.53
C ASP A 70 -8.71 -4.53 8.65
N HIS A 71 -7.81 -4.77 7.68
CA HIS A 71 -7.88 -5.88 6.74
C HIS A 71 -6.83 -6.96 6.98
N GLU A 72 -6.15 -6.91 8.13
CA GLU A 72 -5.15 -7.91 8.53
C GLU A 72 -4.03 -8.07 7.50
N LEU A 73 -3.55 -6.96 6.94
CA LEU A 73 -2.44 -6.94 6.01
C LEU A 73 -1.13 -6.66 6.77
N SER A 74 -0.07 -7.39 6.42
CA SER A 74 1.24 -7.18 7.05
C SER A 74 1.90 -5.92 6.50
N LEU A 75 2.48 -5.10 7.40
CA LEU A 75 3.29 -3.94 7.04
C LEU A 75 4.74 -4.10 7.50
N VAL A 76 5.12 -5.33 7.85
CA VAL A 76 6.48 -5.61 8.33
C VAL A 76 7.49 -5.23 7.24
N GLY A 77 8.45 -4.37 7.61
CA GLY A 77 9.48 -3.91 6.72
C GLY A 77 9.13 -2.65 5.93
N VAL A 78 7.86 -2.22 5.92
CA VAL A 78 7.43 -1.04 5.14
C VAL A 78 7.73 0.25 5.90
N PHE A 79 7.23 0.33 7.13
CA PHE A 79 7.36 1.52 7.97
C PHE A 79 8.24 1.27 9.19
N ASP A 80 9.08 0.23 9.12
CA ASP A 80 10.05 -0.09 10.16
C ASP A 80 11.18 0.94 10.09
N PRO A 81 11.45 1.70 11.16
CA PRO A 81 12.54 2.67 11.16
C PRO A 81 13.89 2.09 10.78
N ARG A 82 14.14 0.82 11.10
CA ARG A 82 15.40 0.15 10.74
C ARG A 82 15.51 -0.09 9.24
N ALA A 83 14.40 -0.32 8.56
CA ALA A 83 14.38 -0.49 7.11
C ALA A 83 14.58 0.86 6.41
N ILE A 84 14.10 1.95 7.00
CA ILE A 84 14.21 3.29 6.45
C ILE A 84 15.63 3.82 6.59
N SER A 85 16.29 3.50 7.68
CA SER A 85 17.64 4.03 7.99
C SER A 85 18.78 3.26 7.33
N ALA A 86 18.47 2.17 6.67
CA ALA A 86 19.49 1.32 6.03
C ALA A 86 20.06 1.93 4.76
#